data_7af2fbacbc834048f6f6c0c27c2b5b68
#
_entry.id   7af2fbacbc834048f6f6c0c27c2b5b68
#
_cell.length_a   1.000
_cell.length_b   1.000
_cell.length_c   1.000
_cell.angle_alpha   90.00
_cell.angle_beta   90.00
_cell.angle_gamma   90.00
#
_symmetry.space_group_name_H-M   'P 1'
#
loop_
_entity.id
_entity.type
_entity.pdbx_description
1 polymer ?
#
loop_
_entity_poly.entity_id
_entity_poly.type
_entity_poly.pdbx_seq_one_letter_code
_entity_poly.pdbx_strand_id
1 'polypeptide(L)'
;MSMPNPIPSGAPAESILYLEGVSVSFEGFKALNSLNLIIRRGEMRAIIGPNGAGKTTMMDIVTGKTRPDSGRVLFGNDVDLTHMDEAQIVNLGIGRKFQKPTVFESLTVFENLYLALKSARSIRETLFTRLREEQIDRIEVTLETIRLSGRRGDLAGDLSHGQ
;
A
#
# COMPACT_ATOMS: atom_id res chain seq x y z
N MET A 1 -20.42 9.64 32.61
CA MET A 1 -19.84 10.17 31.35
C MET A 1 -18.34 10.22 31.56
N SER A 2 -17.63 9.16 31.17
CA SER A 2 -16.16 9.08 31.32
C SER A 2 -15.52 9.83 30.16
N MET A 3 -14.71 10.84 30.47
CA MET A 3 -13.90 11.54 29.46
C MET A 3 -12.96 10.57 28.79
N PRO A 4 -12.81 10.60 27.45
CA PRO A 4 -11.78 9.80 26.79
C PRO A 4 -10.42 10.25 27.33
N ASN A 5 -9.60 9.27 27.69
CA ASN A 5 -8.21 9.50 28.12
C ASN A 5 -7.49 10.39 27.10
N PRO A 6 -6.71 11.38 27.53
CA PRO A 6 -5.93 12.19 26.61
C PRO A 6 -4.98 11.27 25.83
N ILE A 7 -5.01 11.41 24.52
CA ILE A 7 -4.09 10.74 23.60
C ILE A 7 -2.67 11.14 24.04
N PRO A 8 -1.83 10.19 24.50
CA PRO A 8 -0.46 10.52 24.84
C PRO A 8 0.24 11.00 23.58
N SER A 9 1.02 12.05 23.74
CA SER A 9 1.81 12.76 22.74
C SER A 9 2.36 11.86 21.63
N GLY A 10 2.20 12.33 20.40
CA GLY A 10 2.43 11.69 19.13
C GLY A 10 3.75 10.93 18.94
N ALA A 11 3.87 10.34 17.77
CA ALA A 11 5.09 9.64 17.31
C ALA A 11 6.35 10.50 17.54
N PRO A 12 7.52 9.86 17.77
CA PRO A 12 8.79 10.59 17.90
C PRO A 12 8.99 11.56 16.73
N ALA A 13 9.48 12.76 17.03
CA ALA A 13 9.80 13.75 16.01
C ALA A 13 10.65 13.10 14.90
N GLU A 14 10.32 13.39 13.62
CA GLU A 14 10.94 12.80 12.42
C GLU A 14 10.50 11.36 12.05
N SER A 15 9.66 10.68 12.81
CA SER A 15 9.14 9.38 12.39
C SER A 15 8.12 9.55 11.25
N ILE A 16 8.18 8.65 10.24
CA ILE A 16 7.13 8.53 9.22
C ILE A 16 6.12 7.45 9.60
N LEU A 17 6.59 6.43 10.31
CA LEU A 17 5.76 5.33 10.78
C LEU A 17 6.21 4.93 12.20
N TYR A 18 5.24 4.81 13.11
CA TYR A 18 5.46 4.41 14.48
C TYR A 18 4.44 3.36 14.91
N LEU A 19 4.94 2.20 15.31
CA LEU A 19 4.17 1.14 15.91
C LEU A 19 4.49 1.09 17.42
N GLU A 20 3.47 1.07 18.25
CA GLU A 20 3.61 1.02 19.70
C GLU A 20 2.79 -0.12 20.29
N GLY A 21 3.48 -1.10 20.88
CA GLY A 21 2.86 -2.22 21.58
C GLY A 21 1.92 -3.07 20.73
N VAL A 22 2.13 -3.11 19.42
CA VAL A 22 1.23 -3.77 18.47
C VAL A 22 1.24 -5.28 18.69
N SER A 23 0.06 -5.84 18.99
CA SER A 23 -0.15 -7.28 19.14
C SER A 23 -1.30 -7.74 18.27
N VAL A 24 -1.18 -8.93 17.71
CA VAL A 24 -2.26 -9.59 16.97
C VAL A 24 -2.14 -11.09 17.10
N SER A 25 -3.29 -11.75 17.24
CA SER A 25 -3.40 -13.20 17.37
C SER A 25 -4.35 -13.75 16.33
N PHE A 26 -4.06 -14.92 15.79
CA PHE A 26 -4.94 -15.68 14.90
C PHE A 26 -5.17 -17.07 15.53
N GLU A 27 -6.42 -17.40 15.78
CA GLU A 27 -6.81 -18.71 16.33
C GLU A 27 -5.99 -19.14 17.58
N GLY A 28 -5.66 -18.17 18.45
CA GLY A 28 -4.87 -18.39 19.65
C GLY A 28 -3.36 -18.34 19.46
N PHE A 29 -2.86 -18.25 18.22
CA PHE A 29 -1.44 -18.05 17.94
C PHE A 29 -1.13 -16.56 17.86
N LYS A 30 -0.21 -16.09 18.73
CA LYS A 30 0.28 -14.70 18.68
C LYS A 30 1.25 -14.52 17.52
N ALA A 31 0.79 -13.87 16.45
CA ALA A 31 1.63 -13.53 15.31
C ALA A 31 2.53 -12.32 15.58
N LEU A 32 2.04 -11.34 16.35
CA LEU A 32 2.83 -10.23 16.89
C LEU A 32 2.56 -10.09 18.38
N ASN A 33 3.59 -9.79 19.15
CA ASN A 33 3.52 -9.64 20.60
C ASN A 33 4.24 -8.36 21.02
N SER A 34 3.48 -7.30 21.27
CA SER A 34 3.97 -5.99 21.72
C SER A 34 5.08 -5.41 20.83
N LEU A 35 4.87 -5.48 19.51
CA LEU A 35 5.83 -4.95 18.54
C LEU A 35 5.95 -3.44 18.66
N ASN A 36 7.19 -2.96 18.79
CA ASN A 36 7.53 -1.55 18.71
C ASN A 36 8.47 -1.33 17.53
N LEU A 37 8.15 -0.36 16.67
CA LEU A 37 8.95 -0.04 15.49
C LEU A 37 8.85 1.45 15.20
N ILE A 38 9.99 2.06 14.91
CA ILE A 38 10.08 3.45 14.43
C ILE A 38 10.77 3.42 13.08
N ILE A 39 10.15 4.05 12.07
CA ILE A 39 10.76 4.31 10.77
C ILE A 39 10.78 5.81 10.56
N ARG A 40 11.97 6.36 10.21
CA ARG A 40 12.15 7.79 9.95
C ARG A 40 11.88 8.15 8.51
N ARG A 41 11.64 9.43 8.27
CA ARG A 41 11.51 9.94 6.88
C ARG A 41 12.77 9.67 6.10
N GLY A 42 12.61 9.17 4.86
CA GLY A 42 13.74 8.81 3.97
C GLY A 42 14.50 7.55 4.36
N GLU A 43 14.09 6.85 5.44
CA GLU A 43 14.75 5.63 5.88
C GLU A 43 14.37 4.45 4.98
N MET A 44 15.38 3.65 4.62
CA MET A 44 15.20 2.31 4.06
C MET A 44 15.43 1.28 5.17
N ARG A 45 14.40 0.48 5.50
CA ARG A 45 14.47 -0.53 6.55
C ARG A 45 14.29 -1.93 5.98
N ALA A 46 15.29 -2.80 6.17
CA ALA A 46 15.17 -4.22 5.88
C ALA A 46 14.65 -4.98 7.12
N ILE A 47 13.65 -5.83 6.92
CA ILE A 47 13.08 -6.69 7.96
C ILE A 47 13.35 -8.14 7.58
N ILE A 48 14.20 -8.79 8.37
CA ILE A 48 14.68 -10.16 8.14
C ILE A 48 14.18 -11.07 9.26
N GLY A 49 13.86 -12.30 8.92
CA GLY A 49 13.43 -13.32 9.88
C GLY A 49 12.86 -14.55 9.19
N PRO A 50 12.68 -15.67 9.91
CA PRO A 50 12.14 -16.91 9.36
C PRO A 50 10.70 -16.75 8.88
N ASN A 51 10.21 -17.76 8.15
CA ASN A 51 8.78 -17.83 7.83
C ASN A 51 7.96 -17.96 9.10
N GLY A 52 6.81 -17.28 9.16
CA GLY A 52 5.98 -17.24 10.37
C GLY A 52 6.41 -16.20 11.43
N ALA A 53 7.51 -15.48 11.26
CA ALA A 53 7.99 -14.47 12.22
C ALA A 53 7.15 -13.17 12.27
N GLY A 54 5.95 -13.14 11.68
CA GLY A 54 5.06 -11.98 11.73
C GLY A 54 5.38 -10.85 10.74
N LYS A 55 6.39 -11.00 9.85
CA LYS A 55 6.77 -9.94 8.88
C LYS A 55 5.60 -9.51 8.00
N THR A 56 4.91 -10.47 7.41
CA THR A 56 3.72 -10.22 6.58
C THR A 56 2.59 -9.61 7.40
N THR A 57 2.34 -10.14 8.58
CA THR A 57 1.32 -9.64 9.51
C THR A 57 1.54 -8.18 9.89
N MET A 58 2.79 -7.79 10.16
CA MET A 58 3.13 -6.39 10.41
C MET A 58 2.81 -5.51 9.20
N MET A 59 3.18 -5.94 7.98
CA MET A 59 2.83 -5.22 6.76
C MET A 59 1.32 -5.14 6.54
N ASP A 60 0.59 -6.23 6.81
CA ASP A 60 -0.86 -6.28 6.70
C ASP A 60 -1.54 -5.31 7.67
N ILE A 61 -0.97 -5.12 8.87
CA ILE A 61 -1.47 -4.12 9.85
C ILE A 61 -1.20 -2.69 9.34
N VAL A 62 0.00 -2.40 8.87
CA VAL A 62 0.37 -1.07 8.37
C VAL A 62 -0.47 -0.67 7.15
N THR A 63 -0.91 -1.62 6.35
CA THR A 63 -1.74 -1.38 5.16
C THR A 63 -3.25 -1.50 5.42
N GLY A 64 -3.68 -1.75 6.68
CA GLY A 64 -5.09 -1.82 7.04
C GLY A 64 -5.80 -3.14 6.71
N LYS A 65 -5.10 -4.11 6.13
CA LYS A 65 -5.64 -5.42 5.80
C LYS A 65 -5.95 -6.28 7.05
N THR A 66 -5.18 -6.07 8.12
CA THR A 66 -5.39 -6.72 9.42
C THR A 66 -5.44 -5.66 10.51
N ARG A 67 -6.38 -5.78 11.42
CA ARG A 67 -6.47 -4.90 12.60
C ARG A 67 -5.72 -5.54 13.76
N PRO A 68 -4.90 -4.78 14.51
CA PRO A 68 -4.26 -5.31 15.72
C PRO A 68 -5.28 -5.49 16.84
N ASP A 69 -5.03 -6.46 17.73
CA ASP A 69 -5.80 -6.67 18.96
C ASP A 69 -5.52 -5.58 19.99
N SER A 70 -4.28 -5.07 20.01
CA SER A 70 -3.83 -4.00 20.89
C SER A 70 -2.64 -3.25 20.30
N GLY A 71 -2.36 -2.07 20.86
CA GLY A 71 -1.31 -1.18 20.41
C GLY A 71 -1.83 -0.15 19.41
N ARG A 72 -0.92 0.65 18.86
CA ARG A 72 -1.24 1.75 17.92
C ARG A 72 -0.27 1.77 16.74
N VAL A 73 -0.78 2.24 15.61
CA VAL A 73 0.03 2.48 14.40
C VAL A 73 -0.19 3.91 13.97
N LEU A 74 0.85 4.73 14.06
CA LEU A 74 0.81 6.15 13.70
C LEU A 74 1.62 6.41 12.43
N PHE A 75 1.05 7.23 11.56
CA PHE A 75 1.69 7.72 10.33
C PHE A 75 1.90 9.24 10.43
N GLY A 76 3.11 9.68 10.14
CA GLY A 76 3.49 11.05 10.43
C GLY A 76 3.46 11.29 11.94
N ASN A 77 2.99 12.48 12.37
CA ASN A 77 3.00 12.83 13.80
C ASN A 77 1.72 12.39 14.55
N ASP A 78 0.58 12.25 13.85
CA ASP A 78 -0.75 12.23 14.52
C ASP A 78 -1.79 11.37 13.79
N VAL A 79 -1.51 10.81 12.62
CA VAL A 79 -2.51 10.02 11.89
C VAL A 79 -2.52 8.59 12.42
N ASP A 80 -3.57 8.21 13.14
CA ASP A 80 -3.75 6.84 13.64
C ASP A 80 -4.34 5.94 12.56
N LEU A 81 -3.53 4.98 12.09
CA LEU A 81 -3.93 4.00 11.07
C LEU A 81 -4.71 2.82 11.65
N THR A 82 -4.72 2.65 12.98
CA THR A 82 -5.20 1.43 13.66
C THR A 82 -6.63 1.05 13.27
N HIS A 83 -7.46 2.04 12.97
CA HIS A 83 -8.87 1.86 12.64
C HIS A 83 -9.24 2.20 11.19
N MET A 84 -8.25 2.61 10.38
CA MET A 84 -8.44 2.93 8.97
C MET A 84 -8.57 1.68 8.11
N ASP A 85 -9.30 1.80 7.01
CA ASP A 85 -9.35 0.76 5.98
C ASP A 85 -8.22 0.92 4.95
N GLU A 86 -8.03 -0.09 4.10
CA GLU A 86 -6.99 -0.11 3.08
C GLU A 86 -7.08 1.10 2.13
N ALA A 87 -8.30 1.51 1.74
CA ALA A 87 -8.50 2.60 0.80
C ALA A 87 -8.12 3.96 1.41
N GLN A 88 -8.45 4.18 2.70
CA GLN A 88 -8.06 5.37 3.44
C GLN A 88 -6.54 5.46 3.57
N ILE A 89 -5.88 4.33 3.90
CA ILE A 89 -4.42 4.25 4.07
C ILE A 89 -3.69 4.49 2.75
N VAL A 90 -4.19 3.92 1.64
CA VAL A 90 -3.62 4.19 0.30
C VAL A 90 -3.72 5.67 -0.08
N ASN A 91 -4.80 6.36 0.31
CA ASN A 91 -4.96 7.79 0.05
C ASN A 91 -3.96 8.66 0.84
N LEU A 92 -3.43 8.16 1.96
CA LEU A 92 -2.33 8.81 2.69
C LEU A 92 -0.96 8.61 2.00
N GLY A 93 -0.89 7.78 0.95
CA GLY A 93 0.34 7.50 0.21
C GLY A 93 1.10 6.27 0.71
N ILE A 94 0.50 5.47 1.59
CA ILE A 94 1.08 4.21 2.05
C ILE A 94 0.67 3.12 1.06
N GLY A 95 1.64 2.49 0.42
CA GLY A 95 1.41 1.42 -0.54
C GLY A 95 2.26 0.20 -0.25
N ARG A 96 1.80 -0.96 -0.70
CA ARG A 96 2.54 -2.21 -0.64
C ARG A 96 2.74 -2.76 -2.05
N LYS A 97 3.98 -3.13 -2.36
CA LYS A 97 4.26 -3.93 -3.55
C LYS A 97 4.07 -5.42 -3.21
N PHE A 98 3.18 -6.09 -3.92
CA PHE A 98 2.98 -7.53 -3.78
C PHE A 98 4.14 -8.30 -4.44
N GLN A 99 4.40 -9.51 -3.94
CA GLN A 99 5.46 -10.39 -4.47
C GLN A 99 5.11 -10.93 -5.86
N LYS A 100 3.81 -11.17 -6.12
CA LYS A 100 3.35 -11.54 -7.46
C LYS A 100 2.87 -10.29 -8.18
N PRO A 101 3.33 -10.04 -9.40
CA PRO A 101 2.73 -9.01 -10.24
C PRO A 101 1.24 -9.33 -10.39
N THR A 102 0.40 -8.35 -10.15
CA THR A 102 -1.04 -8.45 -10.37
C THR A 102 -1.39 -7.55 -11.54
N VAL A 103 -1.75 -8.16 -12.64
CA VAL A 103 -2.28 -7.49 -13.83
C VAL A 103 -3.69 -8.02 -14.09
N PHE A 104 -4.51 -7.24 -14.74
CA PHE A 104 -5.78 -7.70 -15.28
C PHE A 104 -5.49 -8.40 -16.60
N GLU A 105 -5.43 -9.73 -16.58
CA GLU A 105 -5.03 -10.56 -17.72
C GLU A 105 -5.91 -10.37 -18.96
N SER A 106 -7.18 -10.04 -18.75
CA SER A 106 -8.16 -9.75 -19.81
C SER A 106 -8.08 -8.35 -20.41
N LEU A 107 -7.25 -7.49 -19.85
CA LEU A 107 -7.01 -6.14 -20.35
C LEU A 107 -5.67 -6.07 -21.09
N THR A 108 -5.58 -5.12 -22.02
CA THR A 108 -4.34 -4.85 -22.74
C THR A 108 -3.27 -4.26 -21.81
N VAL A 109 -2.02 -4.31 -22.25
CA VAL A 109 -0.90 -3.66 -21.56
C VAL A 109 -1.19 -2.17 -21.33
N PHE A 110 -1.71 -1.49 -22.34
CA PHE A 110 -2.10 -0.08 -22.25
C PHE A 110 -3.19 0.16 -21.21
N GLU A 111 -4.25 -0.65 -21.19
CA GLU A 111 -5.35 -0.52 -20.24
C GLU A 111 -4.90 -0.76 -18.80
N ASN A 112 -4.02 -1.73 -18.58
CA ASN A 112 -3.42 -1.98 -17.26
C ASN A 112 -2.63 -0.75 -16.77
N LEU A 113 -1.79 -0.15 -17.63
CA LEU A 113 -1.05 1.06 -17.30
C LEU A 113 -1.98 2.25 -17.06
N TYR A 114 -3.06 2.37 -17.86
CA TYR A 114 -4.07 3.40 -17.66
C TYR A 114 -4.75 3.28 -16.28
N LEU A 115 -5.12 2.08 -15.87
CA LEU A 115 -5.68 1.84 -14.54
C LEU A 115 -4.70 2.17 -13.40
N ALA A 116 -3.40 2.01 -13.65
CA ALA A 116 -2.34 2.33 -12.68
C ALA A 116 -2.08 3.84 -12.54
N LEU A 117 -2.52 4.66 -13.49
CA LEU A 117 -2.34 6.11 -13.39
C LEU A 117 -3.11 6.66 -12.17
N LYS A 118 -2.39 7.39 -11.33
CA LYS A 118 -2.97 8.11 -10.19
C LYS A 118 -3.71 9.36 -10.69
N SER A 119 -4.94 9.23 -11.15
CA SER A 119 -5.82 10.36 -11.43
C SER A 119 -6.98 10.39 -10.42
N ALA A 120 -7.51 11.58 -10.16
CA ALA A 120 -8.70 11.74 -9.33
C ALA A 120 -9.85 10.93 -9.95
N ARG A 121 -10.15 9.80 -9.35
CA ARG A 121 -11.10 8.83 -9.91
C ARG A 121 -12.48 9.06 -9.32
N SER A 122 -13.28 9.88 -9.96
CA SER A 122 -14.73 9.73 -9.87
C SER A 122 -15.14 8.55 -10.75
N ILE A 123 -16.02 7.66 -10.25
CA ILE A 123 -16.58 6.54 -11.02
C ILE A 123 -17.18 7.04 -12.35
N ARG A 124 -17.74 8.25 -12.38
CA ARG A 124 -18.27 8.91 -13.58
C ARG A 124 -17.17 9.27 -14.59
N GLU A 125 -16.01 9.73 -14.13
CA GLU A 125 -14.87 10.07 -15.02
C GLU A 125 -14.27 8.80 -15.66
N THR A 126 -14.17 7.70 -14.94
CA THR A 126 -13.64 6.45 -15.48
C THR A 126 -14.52 5.85 -16.59
N LEU A 127 -15.83 6.05 -16.54
CA LEU A 127 -16.78 5.48 -17.51
C LEU A 127 -17.00 6.35 -18.76
N PHE A 128 -16.74 7.65 -18.71
CA PHE A 128 -17.16 8.60 -19.75
C PHE A 128 -16.09 9.57 -20.25
N THR A 129 -14.85 9.51 -19.74
CA THR A 129 -13.84 10.50 -20.11
C THR A 129 -12.89 9.96 -21.18
N ARG A 130 -12.75 10.70 -22.27
CA ARG A 130 -11.62 10.53 -23.20
C ARG A 130 -10.33 10.77 -22.46
N LEU A 131 -9.37 9.86 -22.65
CA LEU A 131 -8.01 10.00 -22.16
C LEU A 131 -7.47 11.39 -22.51
N ARG A 132 -6.89 12.09 -21.55
CA ARG A 132 -6.18 13.33 -21.81
C ARG A 132 -4.85 13.01 -22.50
N GLU A 133 -4.44 13.82 -23.43
CA GLU A 133 -3.16 13.63 -24.16
C GLU A 133 -1.99 13.43 -23.20
N GLU A 134 -1.92 14.21 -22.11
CA GLU A 134 -0.90 14.07 -21.08
C GLU A 134 -0.87 12.66 -20.42
N GLN A 135 -2.02 12.01 -20.28
CA GLN A 135 -2.10 10.65 -19.73
C GLN A 135 -1.60 9.63 -20.73
N ILE A 136 -1.92 9.81 -22.00
CA ILE A 136 -1.43 8.96 -23.09
C ILE A 136 0.08 9.07 -23.17
N ASP A 137 0.63 10.28 -23.19
CA ASP A 137 2.08 10.53 -23.25
C ASP A 137 2.80 9.86 -22.10
N ARG A 138 2.28 9.94 -20.88
CA ARG A 138 2.88 9.26 -19.71
C ARG A 138 2.88 7.74 -19.85
N ILE A 139 1.83 7.16 -20.43
CA ILE A 139 1.79 5.71 -20.69
C ILE A 139 2.81 5.35 -21.77
N GLU A 140 2.90 6.13 -22.87
CA GLU A 140 3.86 5.86 -23.95
C GLU A 140 5.32 5.93 -23.45
N VAL A 141 5.66 6.96 -22.67
CA VAL A 141 7.00 7.06 -22.03
C VAL A 141 7.28 5.87 -21.12
N THR A 142 6.26 5.40 -20.39
CA THR A 142 6.41 4.21 -19.54
C THR A 142 6.66 2.97 -20.39
N LEU A 143 5.86 2.77 -21.46
CA LEU A 143 6.01 1.65 -22.38
C LEU A 143 7.40 1.61 -23.04
N GLU A 144 7.93 2.77 -23.44
CA GLU A 144 9.29 2.88 -23.97
C GLU A 144 10.32 2.48 -22.91
N THR A 145 10.18 2.99 -21.69
CA THR A 145 11.10 2.72 -20.58
C THR A 145 11.18 1.22 -20.26
N ILE A 146 10.05 0.52 -20.28
CA ILE A 146 9.96 -0.93 -20.02
C ILE A 146 10.10 -1.78 -21.28
N ARG A 147 10.33 -1.18 -22.46
CA ARG A 147 10.50 -1.83 -23.76
C ARG A 147 9.30 -2.66 -24.22
N LEU A 148 8.10 -2.20 -23.90
CA LEU A 148 6.83 -2.82 -24.29
C LEU A 148 6.02 -2.00 -25.29
N SER A 149 6.57 -0.97 -25.93
CA SER A 149 5.86 -0.11 -26.90
C SER A 149 5.21 -0.91 -28.03
N GLY A 150 5.91 -1.94 -28.57
CA GLY A 150 5.39 -2.81 -29.62
C GLY A 150 4.31 -3.79 -29.15
N ARG A 151 4.06 -3.89 -27.87
CA ARG A 151 3.05 -4.78 -27.26
C ARG A 151 1.91 -4.05 -26.55
N ARG A 152 1.77 -2.78 -26.86
CA ARG A 152 0.75 -1.91 -26.24
C ARG A 152 -0.66 -2.50 -26.27
N GLY A 153 -1.03 -3.13 -27.40
CA GLY A 153 -2.36 -3.69 -27.65
C GLY A 153 -2.50 -5.17 -27.29
N ASP A 154 -1.42 -5.83 -26.87
CA ASP A 154 -1.46 -7.24 -26.49
C ASP A 154 -2.17 -7.40 -25.13
N LEU A 155 -2.85 -8.53 -24.92
CA LEU A 155 -3.42 -8.84 -23.61
C LEU A 155 -2.29 -9.07 -22.59
N ALA A 156 -2.47 -8.55 -21.39
CA ALA A 156 -1.47 -8.69 -20.34
C ALA A 156 -1.24 -10.16 -19.93
N GLY A 157 -2.28 -11.00 -20.09
CA GLY A 157 -2.19 -12.44 -19.85
C GLY A 157 -1.30 -13.19 -20.86
N ASP A 158 -1.06 -12.61 -22.04
CA ASP A 158 -0.23 -13.22 -23.09
C ASP A 158 1.27 -12.88 -22.94
N LEU A 159 1.61 -12.02 -21.97
CA LEU A 159 3.00 -11.67 -21.69
C LEU A 159 3.68 -12.74 -20.84
N SER A 160 4.96 -12.98 -21.12
CA SER A 160 5.77 -13.87 -20.29
C SER A 160 6.07 -13.23 -18.92
N HIS A 161 6.36 -14.05 -17.89
CA HIS A 161 6.68 -13.60 -16.53
C HIS A 161 7.91 -12.66 -16.45
N GLY A 162 8.69 -12.54 -17.53
CA GLY A 162 9.85 -11.64 -17.61
C GLY A 162 9.57 -10.34 -18.35
N GLN A 163 8.37 -10.18 -18.86
CA GLN A 163 7.86 -8.98 -19.54
C GLN A 163 6.81 -8.31 -18.68
#